data_07dc12366093ac0ae2f35a2abc4523ca
#
_entry.id   07dc12366093ac0ae2f35a2abc4523ca
#
_cell.length_a   1.000
_cell.length_b   1.000
_cell.length_c   1.000
_cell.angle_alpha   90.00
_cell.angle_beta   90.00
_cell.angle_gamma   90.00
#
_symmetry.space_group_name_H-M   'P 1'
#
loop_
_entity.id
_entity.type
_entity.pdbx_description
1 polymer ?
#
loop_
_entity_poly.entity_id
_entity_poly.type
_entity_poly.pdbx_seq_one_letter_code
_entity_poly.pdbx_strand_id
1 'polypeptide(L)'
;MLIASLILSFVGCGLVIINSFSMRVITPAQSTTITDSIAILIPMRNEERNVERAVASVIAQRGLENASITVLDDQSTDSTSELLAGFSQQIKIINGTNPPSGWLGKIHACSTLAASTEADYLVFLDADVRLHPSAMSATISSMENWGWDFISPYPREIARGLMERLIQPLLQWSWMASVPLRLAERLRQPSMVIANGQFMVIKRAAYLAIGGHNSIKGEVLDDLELARALVRAGYNGGVAEASQIAECRMYESSNELIAGYTKSLWRAFGGVAGTLFAVLLLWLTGITPINSASLGHPIGWIAFLLVMMSRSLAAARTGGNPAMGVLHPVAILALFYLIALSWIRKSRGTLQWRGRAVA
;
A
#
# COMPACT_ATOMS: atom_id res chain seq x y z
N MET A 1 4.86 31.34 -10.05
CA MET A 1 4.04 30.23 -9.49
C MET A 1 3.20 29.58 -10.58
N LEU A 2 2.40 30.30 -11.37
CA LEU A 2 1.47 29.71 -12.37
C LEU A 2 2.18 28.87 -13.46
N ILE A 3 3.32 29.36 -14.00
CA ILE A 3 4.12 28.59 -14.99
C ILE A 3 4.67 27.30 -14.36
N ALA A 4 5.17 27.35 -13.14
CA ALA A 4 5.64 26.15 -12.43
C ALA A 4 4.48 25.15 -12.19
N SER A 5 3.31 25.64 -11.82
CA SER A 5 2.09 24.85 -11.69
C SER A 5 1.74 24.14 -13.01
N LEU A 6 1.75 24.85 -14.13
CA LEU A 6 1.46 24.28 -15.45
C LEU A 6 2.49 23.18 -15.82
N ILE A 7 3.79 23.45 -15.64
CA ILE A 7 4.86 22.48 -15.95
C ILE A 7 4.69 21.22 -15.10
N LEU A 8 4.49 21.37 -13.79
CA LEU A 8 4.30 20.23 -12.89
C LEU A 8 3.04 19.42 -13.23
N SER A 9 1.94 20.11 -13.55
CA SER A 9 0.69 19.45 -13.97
C SER A 9 0.85 18.71 -15.29
N PHE A 10 1.59 19.27 -16.24
CA PHE A 10 1.90 18.63 -17.53
C PHE A 10 2.79 17.40 -17.35
N VAL A 11 3.89 17.52 -16.57
CA VAL A 11 4.81 16.41 -16.30
C VAL A 11 4.09 15.30 -15.54
N GLY A 12 3.33 15.63 -14.49
CA GLY A 12 2.57 14.65 -13.72
C GLY A 12 1.52 13.94 -14.56
N CYS A 13 0.78 14.68 -15.41
CA CYS A 13 -0.19 14.07 -16.32
C CYS A 13 0.48 13.15 -17.35
N GLY A 14 1.60 13.59 -17.93
CA GLY A 14 2.39 12.78 -18.85
C GLY A 14 2.90 11.48 -18.21
N LEU A 15 3.40 11.54 -16.98
CA LEU A 15 3.81 10.36 -16.23
C LEU A 15 2.63 9.41 -15.96
N VAL A 16 1.46 9.91 -15.56
CA VAL A 16 0.27 9.06 -15.38
C VAL A 16 -0.12 8.38 -16.69
N ILE A 17 -0.08 9.08 -17.81
CA ILE A 17 -0.36 8.49 -19.13
C ILE A 17 0.65 7.38 -19.43
N ILE A 18 1.95 7.66 -19.34
CA ILE A 18 3.01 6.67 -19.58
C ILE A 18 2.84 5.45 -18.66
N ASN A 19 2.65 5.67 -17.37
CA ASN A 19 2.48 4.60 -16.40
C ASN A 19 1.21 3.79 -16.65
N SER A 20 0.12 4.41 -17.11
CA SER A 20 -1.12 3.71 -17.43
C SER A 20 -0.96 2.64 -18.53
N PHE A 21 -0.02 2.84 -19.45
CA PHE A 21 0.28 1.88 -20.51
C PHE A 21 1.47 0.96 -20.20
N SER A 22 2.36 1.36 -19.31
CA SER A 22 3.61 0.65 -19.05
C SER A 22 3.62 -0.12 -17.73
N MET A 23 2.75 0.17 -16.79
CA MET A 23 2.66 -0.49 -15.48
C MET A 23 2.40 -1.99 -15.63
N ARG A 24 3.07 -2.79 -14.82
CA ARG A 24 2.81 -4.23 -14.69
C ARG A 24 1.40 -4.45 -14.14
N VAL A 25 0.66 -5.35 -14.75
CA VAL A 25 -0.73 -5.69 -14.37
C VAL A 25 -0.81 -7.18 -14.13
N ILE A 26 -1.42 -7.58 -13.03
CA ILE A 26 -1.70 -8.98 -12.71
C ILE A 26 -3.18 -9.25 -13.01
N THR A 27 -3.45 -10.28 -13.79
CA THR A 27 -4.81 -10.70 -14.15
C THR A 27 -5.05 -12.16 -13.78
N PRO A 28 -6.31 -12.59 -13.55
CA PRO A 28 -6.63 -14.00 -13.31
C PRO A 28 -6.15 -14.95 -14.40
N ALA A 29 -6.06 -14.48 -15.66
CA ALA A 29 -5.63 -15.27 -16.81
C ALA A 29 -4.14 -15.68 -16.75
N GLN A 30 -3.32 -15.04 -15.91
CA GLN A 30 -1.91 -15.38 -15.71
C GLN A 30 -1.69 -16.51 -14.71
N SER A 31 -2.76 -17.03 -14.11
CA SER A 31 -2.69 -18.12 -13.15
C SER A 31 -2.17 -19.41 -13.80
N THR A 32 -1.13 -19.99 -13.18
CA THR A 32 -0.60 -21.33 -13.50
C THR A 32 -0.55 -22.15 -12.20
N THR A 33 -0.35 -23.45 -12.30
CA THR A 33 -0.12 -24.27 -11.10
C THR A 33 1.28 -23.99 -10.56
N ILE A 34 1.36 -23.65 -9.27
CA ILE A 34 2.60 -23.41 -8.54
C ILE A 34 2.90 -24.64 -7.67
N THR A 35 4.07 -25.22 -7.90
CA THR A 35 4.56 -26.42 -7.17
C THR A 35 5.48 -26.06 -6.02
N ASP A 36 6.10 -24.88 -6.05
CA ASP A 36 6.92 -24.37 -4.96
C ASP A 36 6.12 -24.21 -3.67
N SER A 37 6.80 -24.27 -2.55
CA SER A 37 6.18 -24.09 -1.25
C SER A 37 5.86 -22.64 -0.95
N ILE A 38 4.63 -22.38 -0.47
CA ILE A 38 4.10 -21.04 -0.24
C ILE A 38 3.59 -20.94 1.20
N ALA A 39 4.05 -19.93 1.94
CA ALA A 39 3.49 -19.58 3.23
C ALA A 39 2.69 -18.27 3.13
N ILE A 40 1.40 -18.33 3.40
CA ILE A 40 0.50 -17.19 3.48
C ILE A 40 0.45 -16.75 4.94
N LEU A 41 0.94 -15.55 5.20
CA LEU A 41 1.27 -15.02 6.53
C LEU A 41 0.39 -13.80 6.82
N ILE A 42 -0.52 -13.91 7.78
CA ILE A 42 -1.53 -12.88 8.06
C ILE A 42 -1.38 -12.41 9.51
N PRO A 43 -0.82 -11.23 9.76
CA PRO A 43 -0.85 -10.64 11.10
C PRO A 43 -2.23 -10.04 11.36
N MET A 44 -2.85 -10.36 12.49
CA MET A 44 -4.14 -9.83 12.89
C MET A 44 -4.08 -9.22 14.28
N ARG A 45 -4.73 -8.08 14.47
CA ARG A 45 -4.95 -7.45 15.77
C ARG A 45 -6.22 -6.62 15.74
N ASN A 46 -7.21 -7.03 16.54
CA ASN A 46 -8.52 -6.40 16.59
C ASN A 46 -9.15 -6.29 15.18
N GLU A 47 -9.28 -7.44 14.53
CA GLU A 47 -9.76 -7.61 13.15
C GLU A 47 -11.06 -8.44 13.09
N GLU A 48 -11.87 -8.48 14.16
CA GLU A 48 -13.09 -9.29 14.24
C GLU A 48 -14.00 -9.18 13.00
N ARG A 49 -14.07 -7.97 12.39
CA ARG A 49 -14.87 -7.71 11.18
C ARG A 49 -14.30 -8.36 9.92
N ASN A 50 -13.01 -8.67 9.94
CA ASN A 50 -12.25 -9.10 8.78
C ASN A 50 -11.93 -10.59 8.78
N VAL A 51 -11.85 -11.25 9.94
CA VAL A 51 -11.40 -12.64 10.10
C VAL A 51 -12.05 -13.57 9.09
N GLU A 52 -13.37 -13.69 9.11
CA GLU A 52 -14.09 -14.66 8.29
C GLU A 52 -13.83 -14.47 6.80
N ARG A 53 -13.96 -13.22 6.32
CA ARG A 53 -13.79 -12.91 4.89
C ARG A 53 -12.34 -13.03 4.43
N ALA A 54 -11.38 -12.63 5.26
CA ALA A 54 -9.96 -12.75 4.93
C ALA A 54 -9.57 -14.22 4.83
N VAL A 55 -9.84 -15.00 5.88
CA VAL A 55 -9.48 -16.41 5.95
C VAL A 55 -10.19 -17.21 4.85
N ALA A 56 -11.50 -17.00 4.64
CA ALA A 56 -12.23 -17.66 3.56
C ALA A 56 -11.64 -17.35 2.17
N SER A 57 -11.22 -16.10 1.90
CA SER A 57 -10.63 -15.73 0.61
C SER A 57 -9.28 -16.39 0.36
N VAL A 58 -8.53 -16.68 1.43
CA VAL A 58 -7.23 -17.35 1.35
C VAL A 58 -7.39 -18.86 1.23
N ILE A 59 -8.31 -19.47 1.96
CA ILE A 59 -8.66 -20.90 1.83
C ILE A 59 -9.19 -21.22 0.41
N ALA A 60 -9.87 -20.28 -0.23
CA ALA A 60 -10.42 -20.44 -1.57
C ALA A 60 -9.35 -20.33 -2.70
N GLN A 61 -8.08 -20.11 -2.38
CA GLN A 61 -7.03 -20.01 -3.40
C GLN A 61 -6.86 -21.32 -4.18
N ARG A 62 -6.55 -21.18 -5.47
CA ARG A 62 -6.41 -22.30 -6.41
C ARG A 62 -5.07 -22.23 -7.14
N GLY A 63 -4.64 -23.38 -7.67
CA GLY A 63 -3.38 -23.47 -8.41
C GLY A 63 -2.15 -23.43 -7.50
N LEU A 64 -2.28 -23.82 -6.25
CA LEU A 64 -1.19 -23.91 -5.26
C LEU A 64 -1.15 -25.36 -4.75
N GLU A 65 -0.06 -26.09 -5.03
CA GLU A 65 0.07 -27.48 -4.60
C GLU A 65 0.56 -27.59 -3.14
N ASN A 66 1.48 -26.71 -2.75
CA ASN A 66 2.17 -26.73 -1.47
C ASN A 66 1.98 -25.41 -0.71
N ALA A 67 0.74 -25.05 -0.38
CA ALA A 67 0.46 -23.84 0.36
C ALA A 67 0.11 -24.11 1.82
N SER A 68 0.63 -23.28 2.71
CA SER A 68 0.28 -23.22 4.12
C SER A 68 -0.26 -21.84 4.49
N ILE A 69 -1.24 -21.80 5.39
CA ILE A 69 -1.84 -20.56 5.88
C ILE A 69 -1.51 -20.45 7.37
N THR A 70 -0.83 -19.37 7.75
CA THR A 70 -0.53 -19.08 9.15
C THR A 70 -1.04 -17.69 9.52
N VAL A 71 -1.89 -17.62 10.52
CA VAL A 71 -2.40 -16.36 11.09
C VAL A 71 -1.75 -16.14 12.45
N LEU A 72 -1.25 -14.95 12.71
CA LEU A 72 -0.78 -14.55 14.03
C LEU A 72 -1.78 -13.57 14.63
N ASP A 73 -2.40 -13.96 15.74
CA ASP A 73 -3.19 -13.08 16.57
C ASP A 73 -2.29 -12.28 17.51
N ASP A 74 -2.05 -11.01 17.18
CA ASP A 74 -1.19 -10.11 17.94
C ASP A 74 -1.91 -9.53 19.17
N GLN A 75 -2.34 -10.42 20.09
CA GLN A 75 -2.99 -10.05 21.35
C GLN A 75 -4.27 -9.22 21.13
N SER A 76 -5.17 -9.70 20.31
CA SER A 76 -6.47 -9.08 20.11
C SER A 76 -7.28 -9.04 21.42
N THR A 77 -8.10 -8.00 21.56
CA THR A 77 -8.97 -7.77 22.73
C THR A 77 -10.45 -7.78 22.35
N ASP A 78 -10.74 -7.97 21.07
CA ASP A 78 -12.07 -8.18 20.50
C ASP A 78 -12.31 -9.67 20.20
N SER A 79 -13.35 -10.00 19.42
CA SER A 79 -13.69 -11.39 19.07
C SER A 79 -12.75 -12.04 18.04
N THR A 80 -11.62 -11.41 17.66
CA THR A 80 -10.69 -11.94 16.64
C THR A 80 -10.22 -13.37 16.97
N SER A 81 -9.76 -13.60 18.21
CA SER A 81 -9.24 -14.92 18.65
C SER A 81 -10.30 -16.00 18.57
N GLU A 82 -11.54 -15.69 19.02
CA GLU A 82 -12.67 -16.61 18.98
C GLU A 82 -13.05 -17.00 17.55
N LEU A 83 -13.14 -16.02 16.65
CA LEU A 83 -13.44 -16.23 15.25
C LEU A 83 -12.36 -17.05 14.54
N LEU A 84 -11.08 -16.81 14.85
CA LEU A 84 -9.96 -17.59 14.30
C LEU A 84 -10.00 -19.06 14.74
N ALA A 85 -10.42 -19.34 15.98
CA ALA A 85 -10.53 -20.72 16.48
C ALA A 85 -11.48 -21.57 15.61
N GLY A 86 -12.51 -20.96 15.01
CA GLY A 86 -13.41 -21.62 14.06
C GLY A 86 -12.74 -22.15 12.79
N PHE A 87 -11.55 -21.65 12.45
CA PHE A 87 -10.76 -22.06 11.27
C PHE A 87 -9.55 -22.95 11.61
N SER A 88 -9.40 -23.38 12.86
CA SER A 88 -8.22 -24.13 13.36
C SER A 88 -7.88 -25.42 12.61
N GLN A 89 -8.84 -26.00 11.89
CA GLN A 89 -8.62 -27.19 11.05
C GLN A 89 -8.00 -26.85 9.68
N GLN A 90 -8.05 -25.59 9.25
CA GLN A 90 -7.64 -25.17 7.90
C GLN A 90 -6.44 -24.23 7.93
N ILE A 91 -6.18 -23.59 9.06
CA ILE A 91 -5.09 -22.63 9.23
C ILE A 91 -4.29 -22.94 10.51
N LYS A 92 -2.99 -22.59 10.47
CA LYS A 92 -2.16 -22.55 11.68
C LYS A 92 -2.36 -21.21 12.38
N ILE A 93 -2.69 -21.23 13.67
CA ILE A 93 -2.83 -20.01 14.48
C ILE A 93 -1.65 -19.90 15.43
N ILE A 94 -1.02 -18.75 15.47
CA ILE A 94 0.07 -18.38 16.38
C ILE A 94 -0.43 -17.24 17.28
N ASN A 95 -0.26 -17.40 18.58
CA ASN A 95 -0.49 -16.32 19.53
C ASN A 95 0.73 -15.39 19.59
N GLY A 96 0.52 -14.12 19.31
CA GLY A 96 1.56 -13.11 19.35
C GLY A 96 2.02 -12.79 20.76
N THR A 97 3.24 -12.33 20.86
CA THR A 97 3.85 -11.87 22.13
C THR A 97 4.07 -10.37 22.10
N ASN A 98 4.34 -9.76 23.25
CA ASN A 98 4.68 -8.33 23.28
C ASN A 98 5.95 -8.09 22.45
N PRO A 99 5.92 -7.08 21.55
CA PRO A 99 7.09 -6.75 20.75
C PRO A 99 8.25 -6.32 21.67
N PRO A 100 9.48 -6.78 21.39
CA PRO A 100 10.67 -6.32 22.09
C PRO A 100 10.86 -4.81 21.95
N SER A 101 11.67 -4.21 22.84
CA SER A 101 11.99 -2.77 22.76
C SER A 101 12.54 -2.41 21.37
N GLY A 102 12.04 -1.33 20.79
CA GLY A 102 12.42 -0.84 19.47
C GLY A 102 11.70 -1.53 18.30
N TRP A 103 10.77 -2.45 18.54
CA TRP A 103 9.94 -3.06 17.51
C TRP A 103 8.53 -2.45 17.47
N LEU A 104 8.02 -2.26 16.26
CA LEU A 104 6.59 -2.01 16.06
C LEU A 104 5.81 -3.33 16.00
N GLY A 105 4.58 -3.34 16.53
CA GLY A 105 3.78 -4.55 16.69
C GLY A 105 3.59 -5.34 15.40
N LYS A 106 3.13 -4.68 14.31
CA LYS A 106 2.93 -5.34 13.00
C LYS A 106 4.24 -5.97 12.48
N ILE A 107 5.35 -5.25 12.56
CA ILE A 107 6.65 -5.71 12.08
C ILE A 107 7.12 -6.93 12.88
N HIS A 108 6.94 -6.92 14.21
CA HIS A 108 7.25 -8.07 15.05
C HIS A 108 6.38 -9.28 14.71
N ALA A 109 5.08 -9.08 14.49
CA ALA A 109 4.16 -10.13 14.06
C ALA A 109 4.57 -10.73 12.70
N CYS A 110 4.89 -9.90 11.69
CA CYS A 110 5.38 -10.36 10.39
C CYS A 110 6.72 -11.12 10.51
N SER A 111 7.64 -10.65 11.36
CA SER A 111 8.90 -11.35 11.61
C SER A 111 8.69 -12.73 12.25
N THR A 112 7.78 -12.82 13.23
CA THR A 112 7.41 -14.08 13.89
C THR A 112 6.76 -15.06 12.92
N LEU A 113 5.86 -14.58 12.07
CA LEU A 113 5.23 -15.35 11.01
C LEU A 113 6.27 -15.90 10.02
N ALA A 114 7.18 -15.07 9.54
CA ALA A 114 8.25 -15.51 8.63
C ALA A 114 9.17 -16.54 9.24
N ALA A 115 9.48 -16.44 10.54
CA ALA A 115 10.29 -17.39 11.26
C ALA A 115 9.59 -18.75 11.51
N SER A 116 8.27 -18.83 11.35
CA SER A 116 7.49 -20.05 11.58
C SER A 116 7.42 -21.00 10.38
N THR A 117 8.08 -20.66 9.26
CA THR A 117 8.01 -21.41 7.99
C THR A 117 9.35 -21.43 7.26
N GLU A 118 9.53 -22.46 6.43
CA GLU A 118 10.66 -22.60 5.50
C GLU A 118 10.24 -22.56 4.03
N ALA A 119 9.01 -22.14 3.74
CA ALA A 119 8.47 -22.05 2.39
C ALA A 119 9.32 -21.16 1.48
N ASP A 120 9.35 -21.48 0.18
CA ASP A 120 10.12 -20.76 -0.84
C ASP A 120 9.60 -19.34 -1.07
N TYR A 121 8.27 -19.16 -0.97
CA TYR A 121 7.60 -17.88 -1.08
C TYR A 121 6.93 -17.48 0.24
N LEU A 122 7.24 -16.28 0.70
CA LEU A 122 6.57 -15.63 1.83
C LEU A 122 5.55 -14.63 1.30
N VAL A 123 4.28 -14.85 1.63
CA VAL A 123 3.18 -13.96 1.25
C VAL A 123 2.69 -13.25 2.50
N PHE A 124 3.01 -11.97 2.63
CA PHE A 124 2.45 -11.13 3.69
C PHE A 124 1.15 -10.51 3.19
N LEU A 125 0.07 -10.71 3.94
CA LEU A 125 -1.27 -10.28 3.57
C LEU A 125 -1.95 -9.61 4.75
N ASP A 126 -2.44 -8.39 4.57
CA ASP A 126 -3.23 -7.71 5.61
C ASP A 126 -4.65 -8.29 5.70
N ALA A 127 -5.23 -8.24 6.90
CA ALA A 127 -6.55 -8.83 7.19
C ALA A 127 -7.72 -8.16 6.47
N ASP A 128 -7.54 -6.97 5.95
CA ASP A 128 -8.54 -6.19 5.21
C ASP A 128 -8.52 -6.42 3.69
N VAL A 129 -7.64 -7.32 3.21
CA VAL A 129 -7.56 -7.73 1.80
C VAL A 129 -8.46 -8.93 1.52
N ARG A 130 -9.07 -8.94 0.35
CA ARG A 130 -9.87 -10.05 -0.20
C ARG A 130 -9.32 -10.44 -1.55
N LEU A 131 -9.08 -11.72 -1.73
CA LEU A 131 -8.40 -12.26 -2.90
C LEU A 131 -9.38 -12.99 -3.82
N HIS A 132 -9.18 -12.79 -5.13
CA HIS A 132 -9.77 -13.67 -6.13
C HIS A 132 -9.17 -15.09 -6.00
N PRO A 133 -9.90 -16.18 -6.31
CA PRO A 133 -9.38 -17.54 -6.15
C PRO A 133 -8.05 -17.86 -6.87
N SER A 134 -7.71 -17.14 -7.93
CA SER A 134 -6.43 -17.29 -8.64
C SER A 134 -5.39 -16.22 -8.30
N ALA A 135 -5.62 -15.39 -7.27
CA ALA A 135 -4.77 -14.24 -7.00
C ALA A 135 -3.32 -14.63 -6.69
N MET A 136 -3.11 -15.61 -5.83
CA MET A 136 -1.77 -16.04 -5.42
C MET A 136 -1.01 -16.67 -6.58
N SER A 137 -1.62 -17.63 -7.27
CA SER A 137 -0.99 -18.30 -8.41
C SER A 137 -0.70 -17.33 -9.56
N ALA A 138 -1.62 -16.40 -9.88
CA ALA A 138 -1.38 -15.37 -10.88
C ALA A 138 -0.25 -14.40 -10.46
N THR A 139 -0.15 -14.05 -9.18
CA THR A 139 0.90 -13.17 -8.66
C THR A 139 2.27 -13.83 -8.77
N ILE A 140 2.42 -15.08 -8.31
CA ILE A 140 3.70 -15.80 -8.33
C ILE A 140 4.11 -16.08 -9.78
N SER A 141 3.19 -16.55 -10.63
CA SER A 141 3.46 -16.75 -12.07
C SER A 141 3.93 -15.46 -12.75
N SER A 142 3.29 -14.33 -12.44
CA SER A 142 3.70 -13.02 -12.97
C SER A 142 5.07 -12.61 -12.49
N MET A 143 5.36 -12.80 -11.19
CA MET A 143 6.65 -12.50 -10.57
C MET A 143 7.78 -13.29 -11.23
N GLU A 144 7.59 -14.60 -11.45
CA GLU A 144 8.55 -15.46 -12.14
C GLU A 144 8.75 -15.05 -13.60
N ASN A 145 7.67 -14.80 -14.33
CA ASN A 145 7.72 -14.36 -15.73
C ASN A 145 8.44 -13.02 -15.92
N TRP A 146 8.42 -12.16 -14.90
CA TRP A 146 9.12 -10.85 -14.92
C TRP A 146 10.54 -10.93 -14.39
N GLY A 147 10.98 -12.08 -13.85
CA GLY A 147 12.28 -12.25 -13.21
C GLY A 147 12.41 -11.44 -11.92
N TRP A 148 11.32 -11.34 -11.15
CA TRP A 148 11.28 -10.58 -9.91
C TRP A 148 11.50 -11.48 -8.69
N ASP A 149 12.11 -10.92 -7.66
CA ASP A 149 12.38 -11.58 -6.38
C ASP A 149 11.35 -11.18 -5.31
N PHE A 150 10.69 -10.06 -5.51
CA PHE A 150 9.55 -9.63 -4.71
C PHE A 150 8.54 -8.88 -5.57
N ILE A 151 7.30 -8.87 -5.12
CA ILE A 151 6.22 -8.14 -5.77
C ILE A 151 5.26 -7.60 -4.71
N SER A 152 4.76 -6.38 -4.93
CA SER A 152 3.71 -5.75 -4.13
C SER A 152 2.49 -5.53 -5.03
N PRO A 153 1.56 -6.50 -5.10
CA PRO A 153 0.31 -6.33 -5.83
C PRO A 153 -0.53 -5.24 -5.18
N TYR A 154 -0.87 -4.19 -5.93
CA TYR A 154 -1.69 -3.09 -5.43
C TYR A 154 -3.16 -3.44 -5.61
N PRO A 155 -3.93 -3.73 -4.54
CA PRO A 155 -5.32 -4.13 -4.64
C PRO A 155 -6.22 -2.96 -5.03
N ARG A 156 -7.44 -3.25 -5.44
CA ARG A 156 -8.50 -2.27 -5.60
C ARG A 156 -8.90 -1.73 -4.23
N GLU A 157 -8.72 -0.44 -4.02
CA GLU A 157 -9.12 0.24 -2.80
C GLU A 157 -10.63 0.51 -2.79
N ILE A 158 -11.36 -0.09 -1.86
CA ILE A 158 -12.81 0.10 -1.71
C ILE A 158 -13.08 1.33 -0.84
N ALA A 159 -13.39 2.44 -1.48
CA ALA A 159 -13.74 3.71 -0.84
C ALA A 159 -15.26 3.94 -0.91
N ARG A 160 -15.97 3.95 0.23
CA ARG A 160 -17.42 4.17 0.30
C ARG A 160 -17.77 5.58 0.78
N GLY A 161 -17.14 6.04 1.86
CA GLY A 161 -17.34 7.36 2.43
C GLY A 161 -16.72 8.48 1.59
N LEU A 162 -17.17 9.72 1.78
CA LEU A 162 -16.63 10.87 1.04
C LEU A 162 -15.12 11.08 1.33
N MET A 163 -14.71 11.03 2.60
CA MET A 163 -13.29 11.19 2.97
C MET A 163 -12.43 10.09 2.35
N GLU A 164 -12.89 8.84 2.33
CA GLU A 164 -12.20 7.74 1.70
C GLU A 164 -12.02 8.00 0.19
N ARG A 165 -13.09 8.41 -0.51
CA ARG A 165 -13.07 8.73 -1.96
C ARG A 165 -12.17 9.93 -2.29
N LEU A 166 -12.01 10.86 -1.36
CA LEU A 166 -11.11 11.99 -1.54
C LEU A 166 -9.64 11.61 -1.32
N ILE A 167 -9.34 10.86 -0.25
CA ILE A 167 -7.99 10.68 0.26
C ILE A 167 -7.31 9.40 -0.29
N GLN A 168 -7.96 8.23 -0.24
CA GLN A 168 -7.30 6.97 -0.63
C GLN A 168 -6.75 7.00 -2.06
N PRO A 169 -7.48 7.48 -3.09
CA PRO A 169 -6.94 7.53 -4.45
C PRO A 169 -5.78 8.52 -4.65
N LEU A 170 -5.48 9.40 -3.67
CA LEU A 170 -4.32 10.28 -3.75
C LEU A 170 -3.00 9.51 -3.67
N LEU A 171 -2.95 8.41 -2.93
CA LEU A 171 -1.75 7.59 -2.83
C LEU A 171 -1.39 7.00 -4.20
N GLN A 172 -2.35 6.37 -4.87
CA GLN A 172 -2.17 5.81 -6.21
C GLN A 172 -1.77 6.88 -7.23
N TRP A 173 -2.51 7.98 -7.25
CA TRP A 173 -2.20 9.10 -8.12
C TRP A 173 -0.80 9.67 -7.87
N SER A 174 -0.39 9.78 -6.60
CA SER A 174 0.89 10.40 -6.25
C SER A 174 2.08 9.66 -6.86
N TRP A 175 2.14 8.33 -6.72
CA TRP A 175 3.26 7.58 -7.31
C TRP A 175 3.13 7.43 -8.83
N MET A 176 1.92 7.35 -9.40
CA MET A 176 1.72 7.37 -10.85
C MET A 176 2.13 8.71 -11.49
N ALA A 177 1.95 9.82 -10.77
CA ALA A 177 2.26 11.17 -11.26
C ALA A 177 3.71 11.62 -10.99
N SER A 178 4.48 10.87 -10.17
CA SER A 178 5.82 11.29 -9.75
C SER A 178 6.93 10.29 -10.09
N VAL A 179 6.62 9.00 -10.25
CA VAL A 179 7.62 7.96 -10.51
C VAL A 179 7.42 7.35 -11.89
N PRO A 180 8.41 7.42 -12.80
CA PRO A 180 8.36 6.69 -14.07
C PRO A 180 8.65 5.19 -13.82
N LEU A 181 7.60 4.38 -13.65
CA LEU A 181 7.68 3.02 -13.10
C LEU A 181 8.62 2.10 -13.88
N ARG A 182 8.60 2.14 -15.22
CA ARG A 182 9.51 1.31 -16.03
C ARG A 182 10.97 1.72 -15.92
N LEU A 183 11.22 3.01 -15.72
CA LEU A 183 12.57 3.49 -15.46
C LEU A 183 13.03 3.10 -14.06
N ALA A 184 12.15 3.22 -13.06
CA ALA A 184 12.40 2.77 -11.70
C ALA A 184 12.78 1.29 -11.64
N GLU A 185 12.02 0.43 -12.35
CA GLU A 185 12.30 -1.02 -12.50
C GLU A 185 13.70 -1.27 -13.09
N ARG A 186 14.11 -0.49 -14.10
CA ARG A 186 15.42 -0.65 -14.75
C ARG A 186 16.58 -0.13 -13.93
N LEU A 187 16.40 1.04 -13.31
CA LEU A 187 17.46 1.70 -12.53
C LEU A 187 17.69 1.07 -11.16
N ARG A 188 16.69 0.36 -10.62
CA ARG A 188 16.75 -0.29 -9.30
C ARG A 188 17.20 0.68 -8.21
N GLN A 189 16.66 1.91 -8.24
CA GLN A 189 16.99 2.91 -7.25
C GLN A 189 16.02 2.82 -6.06
N PRO A 190 16.50 2.65 -4.81
CA PRO A 190 15.65 2.55 -3.63
C PRO A 190 14.70 3.73 -3.44
N SER A 191 15.10 4.92 -3.89
CA SER A 191 14.27 6.14 -3.83
C SER A 191 13.07 6.13 -4.79
N MET A 192 13.07 5.25 -5.79
CA MET A 192 12.02 5.13 -6.81
C MET A 192 11.13 3.89 -6.57
N VAL A 193 11.41 3.11 -5.53
CA VAL A 193 10.61 1.93 -5.19
C VAL A 193 9.24 2.35 -4.69
N ILE A 194 8.23 1.66 -5.16
CA ILE A 194 6.85 1.74 -4.69
C ILE A 194 6.47 0.36 -4.15
N ALA A 195 5.89 0.33 -2.97
CA ALA A 195 5.34 -0.86 -2.35
C ALA A 195 4.09 -0.51 -1.54
N ASN A 196 3.22 -1.51 -1.34
CA ASN A 196 2.04 -1.46 -0.49
C ASN A 196 2.01 -2.73 0.36
N GLY A 197 1.97 -2.57 1.67
CA GLY A 197 2.03 -3.67 2.64
C GLY A 197 0.76 -4.51 2.75
N GLN A 198 -0.29 -4.17 2.02
CA GLN A 198 -1.55 -4.91 2.05
C GLN A 198 -1.41 -6.32 1.46
N PHE A 199 -0.60 -6.46 0.41
CA PHE A 199 -0.29 -7.72 -0.23
C PHE A 199 1.14 -7.65 -0.77
N MET A 200 2.04 -8.49 -0.24
CA MET A 200 3.44 -8.56 -0.65
C MET A 200 3.90 -10.01 -0.73
N VAL A 201 4.52 -10.37 -1.85
CA VAL A 201 5.15 -11.69 -2.04
C VAL A 201 6.64 -11.51 -2.19
N ILE A 202 7.43 -12.29 -1.46
CA ILE A 202 8.89 -12.22 -1.45
C ILE A 202 9.47 -13.64 -1.49
N LYS A 203 10.46 -13.90 -2.34
CA LYS A 203 11.26 -15.13 -2.29
C LYS A 203 11.97 -15.19 -0.94
N ARG A 204 11.83 -16.32 -0.23
CA ARG A 204 12.42 -16.50 1.11
C ARG A 204 13.92 -16.21 1.13
N ALA A 205 14.65 -16.62 0.10
CA ALA A 205 16.09 -16.36 -0.02
C ALA A 205 16.40 -14.84 -0.01
N ALA A 206 15.64 -14.05 -0.76
CA ALA A 206 15.80 -12.59 -0.79
C ALA A 206 15.42 -11.95 0.56
N TYR A 207 14.34 -12.43 1.18
CA TYR A 207 13.92 -11.97 2.51
C TYR A 207 14.99 -12.21 3.58
N LEU A 208 15.56 -13.41 3.64
CA LEU A 208 16.59 -13.76 4.61
C LEU A 208 17.90 -12.98 4.37
N ALA A 209 18.27 -12.79 3.11
CA ALA A 209 19.50 -12.07 2.76
C ALA A 209 19.55 -10.64 3.27
N ILE A 210 18.37 -9.97 3.41
CA ILE A 210 18.28 -8.61 3.96
C ILE A 210 18.06 -8.58 5.49
N GLY A 211 18.00 -9.75 6.15
CA GLY A 211 17.63 -9.86 7.57
C GLY A 211 16.13 -9.69 7.85
N GLY A 212 15.30 -9.77 6.81
CA GLY A 212 13.85 -9.70 6.89
C GLY A 212 13.32 -8.46 7.62
N HIS A 213 12.20 -8.61 8.32
CA HIS A 213 11.59 -7.52 9.10
C HIS A 213 12.45 -7.02 10.27
N ASN A 214 13.46 -7.79 10.71
CA ASN A 214 14.39 -7.31 11.76
C ASN A 214 15.22 -6.11 11.28
N SER A 215 15.53 -6.02 9.98
CA SER A 215 16.28 -4.90 9.40
C SER A 215 15.52 -3.57 9.41
N ILE A 216 14.19 -3.62 9.59
CA ILE A 216 13.30 -2.46 9.54
C ILE A 216 12.42 -2.32 10.81
N LYS A 217 12.79 -2.94 11.91
CA LYS A 217 11.99 -3.15 13.14
C LYS A 217 11.30 -1.91 13.71
N GLY A 218 11.86 -0.72 13.53
CA GLY A 218 11.36 0.56 14.03
C GLY A 218 10.72 1.45 12.96
N GLU A 219 10.58 0.98 11.73
CA GLU A 219 10.10 1.81 10.63
C GLU A 219 8.57 1.80 10.53
N VAL A 220 7.97 2.99 10.43
CA VAL A 220 6.50 3.14 10.34
C VAL A 220 5.96 2.77 8.96
N LEU A 221 6.79 2.90 7.93
CA LEU A 221 6.49 2.54 6.54
C LEU A 221 7.19 1.22 6.21
N ASP A 222 6.76 0.16 6.88
CA ASP A 222 7.36 -1.17 6.85
C ASP A 222 7.47 -1.75 5.44
N ASP A 223 6.42 -1.66 4.66
CA ASP A 223 6.34 -2.12 3.28
C ASP A 223 7.38 -1.44 2.37
N LEU A 224 7.42 -0.11 2.43
CA LEU A 224 8.32 0.68 1.61
C LEU A 224 9.78 0.45 2.01
N GLU A 225 10.09 0.40 3.32
CA GLU A 225 11.47 0.18 3.78
C GLU A 225 11.94 -1.26 3.53
N LEU A 226 11.05 -2.26 3.63
CA LEU A 226 11.36 -3.64 3.26
C LEU A 226 11.68 -3.75 1.76
N ALA A 227 10.86 -3.16 0.91
CA ALA A 227 11.10 -3.11 -0.54
C ALA A 227 12.39 -2.35 -0.89
N ARG A 228 12.68 -1.24 -0.19
CA ARG A 228 13.94 -0.51 -0.35
C ARG A 228 15.15 -1.33 0.07
N ALA A 229 15.06 -2.09 1.15
CA ALA A 229 16.13 -2.99 1.61
C ALA A 229 16.42 -4.08 0.57
N LEU A 230 15.38 -4.68 -0.02
CA LEU A 230 15.52 -5.65 -1.11
C LEU A 230 16.23 -5.05 -2.33
N VAL A 231 15.82 -3.87 -2.78
CA VAL A 231 16.46 -3.20 -3.92
C VAL A 231 17.90 -2.78 -3.62
N ARG A 232 18.22 -2.30 -2.40
CA ARG A 232 19.61 -2.01 -1.99
C ARG A 232 20.49 -3.26 -2.02
N ALA A 233 19.93 -4.43 -1.73
CA ALA A 233 20.64 -5.70 -1.79
C ALA A 233 20.72 -6.30 -3.22
N GLY A 234 20.20 -5.59 -4.24
CA GLY A 234 20.28 -6.00 -5.65
C GLY A 234 19.13 -6.85 -6.15
N TYR A 235 18.11 -7.12 -5.34
CA TYR A 235 16.94 -7.88 -5.72
C TYR A 235 15.98 -7.06 -6.61
N ASN A 236 15.28 -7.76 -7.51
CA ASN A 236 14.35 -7.17 -8.46
C ASN A 236 12.91 -7.25 -7.96
N GLY A 237 12.15 -6.21 -8.18
CA GLY A 237 10.73 -6.22 -7.88
C GLY A 237 10.14 -4.82 -7.80
N GLY A 238 8.89 -4.75 -7.38
CA GLY A 238 8.17 -3.49 -7.21
C GLY A 238 6.66 -3.67 -7.17
N VAL A 239 5.95 -2.57 -7.43
CA VAL A 239 4.50 -2.55 -7.46
C VAL A 239 3.97 -3.11 -8.79
N ALA A 240 2.87 -3.87 -8.72
CA ALA A 240 2.06 -4.24 -9.88
C ALA A 240 0.58 -3.93 -9.61
N GLU A 241 -0.14 -3.52 -10.61
CA GLU A 241 -1.58 -3.29 -10.53
C GLU A 241 -2.30 -4.64 -10.38
N ALA A 242 -3.15 -4.78 -9.39
CA ALA A 242 -3.78 -6.03 -8.99
C ALA A 242 -5.29 -5.89 -8.69
N SER A 243 -5.92 -4.82 -9.17
CA SER A 243 -7.34 -4.55 -8.88
C SER A 243 -8.30 -5.62 -9.39
N GLN A 244 -7.86 -6.45 -10.35
CA GLN A 244 -8.65 -7.57 -10.87
C GLN A 244 -8.56 -8.83 -10.01
N ILE A 245 -7.55 -8.94 -9.14
CA ILE A 245 -7.29 -10.13 -8.34
C ILE A 245 -7.36 -9.89 -6.83
N ALA A 246 -7.37 -8.64 -6.38
CA ALA A 246 -7.41 -8.29 -4.97
C ALA A 246 -8.20 -7.01 -4.72
N GLU A 247 -8.95 -6.99 -3.61
CA GLU A 247 -9.65 -5.82 -3.09
C GLU A 247 -9.25 -5.58 -1.63
N CYS A 248 -9.15 -4.32 -1.25
CA CYS A 248 -8.89 -3.92 0.13
C CYS A 248 -9.96 -2.96 0.64
N ARG A 249 -10.48 -3.22 1.84
CA ARG A 249 -11.36 -2.33 2.58
C ARG A 249 -10.66 -1.84 3.84
N MET A 250 -9.75 -0.88 3.68
CA MET A 250 -8.87 -0.42 4.75
C MET A 250 -9.60 0.31 5.88
N TYR A 251 -10.63 1.11 5.56
CA TYR A 251 -11.36 1.95 6.52
C TYR A 251 -12.86 1.77 6.38
N GLU A 252 -13.56 1.70 7.51
CA GLU A 252 -15.03 1.64 7.57
C GLU A 252 -15.65 3.01 7.89
N SER A 253 -14.84 3.97 8.35
CA SER A 253 -15.30 5.30 8.72
C SER A 253 -14.24 6.38 8.48
N SER A 254 -14.70 7.64 8.39
CA SER A 254 -13.79 8.80 8.30
C SER A 254 -12.87 8.91 9.53
N ASN A 255 -13.31 8.50 10.71
CA ASN A 255 -12.49 8.53 11.92
C ASN A 255 -11.35 7.52 11.86
N GLU A 256 -11.62 6.31 11.38
CA GLU A 256 -10.60 5.29 11.16
C GLU A 256 -9.58 5.74 10.10
N LEU A 257 -10.06 6.35 9.01
CA LEU A 257 -9.18 6.91 7.97
C LEU A 257 -8.27 8.00 8.56
N ILE A 258 -8.83 8.96 9.32
CA ILE A 258 -8.05 10.02 9.96
C ILE A 258 -7.00 9.42 10.91
N ALA A 259 -7.36 8.42 11.70
CA ALA A 259 -6.43 7.73 12.59
C ALA A 259 -5.32 7.02 11.81
N GLY A 260 -5.67 6.28 10.75
CA GLY A 260 -4.75 5.53 9.91
C GLY A 260 -3.75 6.42 9.17
N TYR A 261 -4.21 7.46 8.51
CA TYR A 261 -3.32 8.38 7.78
C TYR A 261 -2.45 9.20 8.72
N THR A 262 -2.99 9.70 9.82
CA THR A 262 -2.22 10.54 10.75
C THR A 262 -1.11 9.79 11.48
N LYS A 263 -1.18 8.46 11.60
CA LYS A 263 -0.09 7.67 12.22
C LYS A 263 1.22 7.74 11.44
N SER A 264 1.18 7.91 10.11
CA SER A 264 2.35 7.76 9.23
C SER A 264 2.70 8.98 8.38
N LEU A 265 1.77 9.93 8.15
CA LEU A 265 2.01 11.07 7.27
C LEU A 265 3.20 11.96 7.70
N TRP A 266 3.48 12.09 8.99
CA TRP A 266 4.65 12.81 9.49
C TRP A 266 5.98 12.20 9.02
N ARG A 267 5.99 10.89 8.71
CA ARG A 267 7.17 10.15 8.24
C ARG A 267 7.17 9.99 6.71
N ALA A 268 6.01 10.03 6.08
CA ALA A 268 5.82 9.70 4.67
C ALA A 268 6.69 10.54 3.71
N PHE A 269 7.03 11.76 4.10
CA PHE A 269 7.83 12.68 3.28
C PHE A 269 9.28 12.84 3.78
N GLY A 270 9.77 11.95 4.66
CA GLY A 270 11.16 11.96 5.12
C GLY A 270 11.49 13.02 6.18
N GLY A 271 10.50 13.61 6.85
CA GLY A 271 10.67 14.60 7.91
C GLY A 271 10.14 16.00 7.56
N VAL A 272 10.51 17.02 8.35
CA VAL A 272 9.95 18.38 8.20
C VAL A 272 10.25 19.00 6.84
N ALA A 273 11.50 18.99 6.40
CA ALA A 273 11.90 19.59 5.12
C ALA A 273 11.20 18.91 3.93
N GLY A 274 11.13 17.58 3.93
CA GLY A 274 10.41 16.83 2.90
C GLY A 274 8.90 17.07 2.94
N THR A 275 8.31 17.21 4.13
CA THR A 275 6.89 17.58 4.27
C THR A 275 6.60 18.96 3.69
N LEU A 276 7.43 19.96 4.01
CA LEU A 276 7.26 21.32 3.45
C LEU A 276 7.40 21.32 1.92
N PHE A 277 8.36 20.57 1.39
CA PHE A 277 8.52 20.41 -0.05
C PHE A 277 7.32 19.73 -0.70
N ALA A 278 6.82 18.63 -0.12
CA ALA A 278 5.64 17.93 -0.61
C ALA A 278 4.39 18.83 -0.56
N VAL A 279 4.18 19.59 0.52
CA VAL A 279 3.08 20.55 0.64
C VAL A 279 3.19 21.63 -0.44
N LEU A 280 4.39 22.15 -0.72
CA LEU A 280 4.60 23.11 -1.81
C LEU A 280 4.24 22.52 -3.18
N LEU A 281 4.69 21.29 -3.48
CA LEU A 281 4.34 20.61 -4.74
C LEU A 281 2.84 20.39 -4.87
N LEU A 282 2.19 19.91 -3.80
CA LEU A 282 0.76 19.68 -3.75
C LEU A 282 -0.03 21.00 -3.85
N TRP A 283 0.48 22.08 -3.27
CA TRP A 283 -0.11 23.42 -3.44
C TRP A 283 -0.03 23.88 -4.89
N LEU A 284 1.12 23.74 -5.53
CA LEU A 284 1.33 24.13 -6.93
C LEU A 284 0.47 23.31 -7.90
N THR A 285 0.24 22.03 -7.63
CA THR A 285 -0.53 21.15 -8.52
C THR A 285 -2.02 21.08 -8.16
N GLY A 286 -2.39 21.22 -6.90
CA GLY A 286 -3.77 21.05 -6.43
C GLY A 286 -4.54 22.35 -6.24
N ILE A 287 -3.90 23.41 -5.75
CA ILE A 287 -4.59 24.65 -5.35
C ILE A 287 -4.33 25.79 -6.34
N THR A 288 -3.07 26.00 -6.75
CA THR A 288 -2.71 27.08 -7.67
C THR A 288 -3.50 27.04 -8.99
N PRO A 289 -3.73 25.87 -9.65
CA PRO A 289 -4.50 25.80 -10.88
C PRO A 289 -5.90 26.39 -10.75
N ILE A 290 -6.68 25.88 -9.77
CA ILE A 290 -8.08 26.29 -9.61
C ILE A 290 -8.20 27.76 -9.16
N ASN A 291 -7.30 28.21 -8.27
CA ASN A 291 -7.27 29.60 -7.85
C ASN A 291 -6.97 30.55 -9.03
N SER A 292 -5.99 30.20 -9.87
CA SER A 292 -5.66 31.01 -11.07
C SER A 292 -6.78 30.97 -12.09
N ALA A 293 -7.45 29.84 -12.28
CA ALA A 293 -8.60 29.69 -13.14
C ALA A 293 -9.77 30.59 -12.69
N SER A 294 -10.06 30.63 -11.38
CA SER A 294 -11.12 31.49 -10.81
C SER A 294 -10.85 32.98 -10.94
N LEU A 295 -9.56 33.36 -11.06
CA LEU A 295 -9.13 34.74 -11.34
C LEU A 295 -9.11 35.07 -12.85
N GLY A 296 -9.61 34.18 -13.71
CA GLY A 296 -9.74 34.42 -15.16
C GLY A 296 -8.49 34.10 -15.97
N HIS A 297 -7.44 33.46 -15.37
CA HIS A 297 -6.24 33.10 -16.12
C HIS A 297 -6.42 31.79 -16.91
N PRO A 298 -6.35 31.80 -18.27
CA PRO A 298 -6.54 30.59 -19.08
C PRO A 298 -5.56 29.46 -18.75
N ILE A 299 -4.31 29.78 -18.42
CA ILE A 299 -3.28 28.82 -18.01
C ILE A 299 -3.73 28.06 -16.76
N GLY A 300 -4.45 28.69 -15.84
CA GLY A 300 -5.01 28.06 -14.65
C GLY A 300 -5.99 26.93 -15.02
N TRP A 301 -6.88 27.17 -15.99
CA TRP A 301 -7.80 26.14 -16.48
C TRP A 301 -7.07 24.97 -17.14
N ILE A 302 -6.04 25.24 -17.96
CA ILE A 302 -5.23 24.18 -18.58
C ILE A 302 -4.57 23.30 -17.51
N ALA A 303 -3.90 23.92 -16.52
CA ALA A 303 -3.26 23.19 -15.44
C ALA A 303 -4.26 22.38 -14.61
N PHE A 304 -5.44 22.94 -14.29
CA PHE A 304 -6.50 22.26 -13.57
C PHE A 304 -7.03 21.03 -14.33
N LEU A 305 -7.31 21.18 -15.63
CA LEU A 305 -7.78 20.07 -16.47
C LEU A 305 -6.73 18.95 -16.58
N LEU A 306 -5.44 19.28 -16.68
CA LEU A 306 -4.36 18.30 -16.71
C LEU A 306 -4.32 17.48 -15.41
N VAL A 307 -4.41 18.12 -14.26
CA VAL A 307 -4.40 17.42 -12.97
C VAL A 307 -5.67 16.60 -12.78
N MET A 308 -6.83 17.14 -13.11
CA MET A 308 -8.10 16.42 -13.08
C MET A 308 -8.04 15.17 -13.97
N MET A 309 -7.56 15.30 -15.20
CA MET A 309 -7.39 14.19 -16.14
C MET A 309 -6.41 13.13 -15.60
N SER A 310 -5.26 13.56 -15.06
CA SER A 310 -4.27 12.64 -14.48
C SER A 310 -4.86 11.82 -13.33
N ARG A 311 -5.61 12.47 -12.43
CA ARG A 311 -6.25 11.79 -11.31
C ARG A 311 -7.38 10.86 -11.76
N SER A 312 -8.21 11.29 -12.72
CA SER A 312 -9.26 10.44 -13.30
C SER A 312 -8.70 9.21 -13.98
N LEU A 313 -7.60 9.36 -14.74
CA LEU A 313 -6.94 8.25 -15.41
C LEU A 313 -6.28 7.28 -14.41
N ALA A 314 -5.60 7.79 -13.38
CA ALA A 314 -5.05 6.94 -12.33
C ALA A 314 -6.14 6.12 -11.64
N ALA A 315 -7.26 6.75 -11.26
CA ALA A 315 -8.40 6.06 -10.66
C ALA A 315 -8.97 4.98 -11.59
N ALA A 316 -9.16 5.29 -12.88
CA ALA A 316 -9.67 4.33 -13.86
C ALA A 316 -8.75 3.11 -14.00
N ARG A 317 -7.43 3.30 -13.93
CA ARG A 317 -6.43 2.22 -14.07
C ARG A 317 -6.33 1.33 -12.84
N THR A 318 -6.71 1.79 -11.67
CA THR A 318 -6.59 1.07 -10.40
C THR A 318 -7.95 0.67 -9.81
N GLY A 319 -9.00 0.66 -10.63
CA GLY A 319 -10.35 0.24 -10.24
C GLY A 319 -11.11 1.23 -9.35
N GLY A 320 -10.63 2.47 -9.24
CA GLY A 320 -11.30 3.55 -8.50
C GLY A 320 -12.35 4.30 -9.32
N ASN A 321 -12.91 5.38 -8.76
CA ASN A 321 -13.92 6.22 -9.43
C ASN A 321 -13.28 7.43 -10.13
N PRO A 322 -13.24 7.47 -11.48
CA PRO A 322 -12.63 8.57 -12.24
C PRO A 322 -13.31 9.94 -12.01
N ALA A 323 -14.60 9.97 -11.73
CA ALA A 323 -15.33 11.23 -11.52
C ALA A 323 -14.80 12.04 -10.32
N MET A 324 -14.15 11.37 -9.36
CA MET A 324 -13.54 12.03 -8.20
C MET A 324 -12.32 12.91 -8.56
N GLY A 325 -11.82 12.82 -9.78
CA GLY A 325 -10.75 13.71 -10.28
C GLY A 325 -11.11 15.20 -10.21
N VAL A 326 -12.37 15.54 -10.43
CA VAL A 326 -12.88 16.93 -10.35
C VAL A 326 -12.68 17.52 -8.95
N LEU A 327 -12.77 16.68 -7.90
CA LEU A 327 -12.61 17.09 -6.51
C LEU A 327 -11.16 17.12 -6.05
N HIS A 328 -10.19 17.09 -6.98
CA HIS A 328 -8.77 17.10 -6.62
C HIS A 328 -8.36 18.24 -5.67
N PRO A 329 -8.77 19.51 -5.87
CA PRO A 329 -8.41 20.57 -4.92
C PRO A 329 -8.95 20.34 -3.51
N VAL A 330 -10.19 19.84 -3.40
CA VAL A 330 -10.80 19.50 -2.11
C VAL A 330 -10.03 18.37 -1.42
N ALA A 331 -9.62 17.37 -2.19
CA ALA A 331 -8.82 16.25 -1.68
C ALA A 331 -7.44 16.71 -1.17
N ILE A 332 -6.78 17.66 -1.86
CA ILE A 332 -5.51 18.25 -1.42
C ILE A 332 -5.68 19.05 -0.12
N LEU A 333 -6.75 19.85 0.01
CA LEU A 333 -7.05 20.55 1.26
C LEU A 333 -7.28 19.57 2.43
N ALA A 334 -8.03 18.50 2.19
CA ALA A 334 -8.23 17.45 3.18
C ALA A 334 -6.90 16.75 3.54
N LEU A 335 -6.02 16.50 2.57
CA LEU A 335 -4.69 15.95 2.83
C LEU A 335 -3.81 16.90 3.65
N PHE A 336 -3.85 18.21 3.39
CA PHE A 336 -3.13 19.20 4.22
C PHE A 336 -3.61 19.18 5.66
N TYR A 337 -4.92 19.07 5.88
CA TYR A 337 -5.47 18.88 7.22
C TYR A 337 -4.90 17.62 7.91
N LEU A 338 -4.86 16.49 7.21
CA LEU A 338 -4.31 15.24 7.76
C LEU A 338 -2.80 15.33 8.04
N ILE A 339 -2.03 15.98 7.16
CA ILE A 339 -0.60 16.23 7.39
C ILE A 339 -0.39 17.08 8.64
N ALA A 340 -1.10 18.20 8.78
CA ALA A 340 -0.99 19.06 9.94
C ALA A 340 -1.37 18.32 11.22
N LEU A 341 -2.48 17.57 11.21
CA LEU A 341 -2.93 16.76 12.34
C LEU A 341 -1.91 15.67 12.72
N SER A 342 -1.28 15.04 11.73
CA SER A 342 -0.22 14.03 11.94
C SER A 342 0.97 14.63 12.70
N TRP A 343 1.45 15.80 12.29
CA TRP A 343 2.54 16.50 12.98
C TRP A 343 2.16 16.95 14.39
N ILE A 344 0.93 17.47 14.59
CA ILE A 344 0.42 17.84 15.92
C ILE A 344 0.36 16.62 16.84
N ARG A 345 -0.18 15.49 16.37
CA ARG A 345 -0.24 14.26 17.16
C ARG A 345 1.15 13.73 17.50
N LYS A 346 2.09 13.78 16.55
CA LYS A 346 3.48 13.42 16.80
C LYS A 346 4.11 14.28 17.89
N SER A 347 4.01 15.62 17.79
CA SER A 347 4.61 16.53 18.77
C SER A 347 4.03 16.37 20.15
N ARG A 348 2.78 15.90 20.27
CA ARG A 348 2.09 15.62 21.54
C ARG A 348 2.32 14.19 22.06
N GLY A 349 3.02 13.33 21.35
CA GLY A 349 3.21 11.92 21.72
C GLY A 349 1.91 11.11 21.76
N THR A 350 0.88 11.49 20.96
CA THR A 350 -0.45 10.87 20.97
C THR A 350 -0.71 9.97 19.78
N LEU A 351 0.35 9.60 19.04
CA LEU A 351 0.21 8.68 17.90
C LEU A 351 -0.08 7.25 18.38
N GLN A 352 -1.20 6.72 17.95
CA GLN A 352 -1.64 5.37 18.29
C GLN A 352 -2.19 4.66 17.05
N TRP A 353 -2.04 3.32 17.04
CA TRP A 353 -2.66 2.45 16.05
C TRP A 353 -3.11 1.16 16.72
N ARG A 354 -4.39 0.78 16.55
CA ARG A 354 -4.99 -0.41 17.17
C ARG A 354 -4.67 -0.52 18.67
N GLY A 355 -4.75 0.62 19.40
CA GLY A 355 -4.50 0.69 20.84
C GLY A 355 -3.03 0.64 21.29
N ARG A 356 -2.07 0.65 20.37
CA ARG A 356 -0.63 0.72 20.68
C ARG A 356 -0.03 2.05 20.24
N ALA A 357 0.95 2.57 21.00
CA ALA A 357 1.75 3.72 20.60
C ALA A 357 2.60 3.37 19.33
N VAL A 358 2.73 4.33 18.42
CA VAL A 358 3.44 4.14 17.16
C VAL A 358 4.78 4.90 17.13
N ALA A 359 4.99 5.88 18.00
CA ALA A 359 6.22 6.67 18.09
C ALA A 359 6.37 7.26 19.49
#